data_827d5dea0706405a48b0bdfbdd734f77
#
_entry.id   827d5dea0706405a48b0bdfbdd734f77
#
_cell.length_a   1.000
_cell.length_b   1.000
_cell.length_c   1.000
_cell.angle_alpha   90.00
_cell.angle_beta   90.00
_cell.angle_gamma   90.00
#
_symmetry.space_group_name_H-M   'P 1'
#
loop_
_entity.id
_entity.type
_entity.pdbx_description
1 polymer ?
#
loop_
_entity_poly.entity_id
_entity_poly.type
_entity_poly.pdbx_seq_one_letter_code
_entity_poly.pdbx_strand_id
1 'polypeptide(L)'
;MFRFFSSSAIIILFAFPVFAKETNLKSTLEATYNNNFLIAQQREKILKYNESVTQQLSVKKPDLSANLSQNLDESNGKYNNSANITIKQLLYDGGQSSNLVDAAKYTVLAERELLIKAEQDNLLKAITVYMDLRQAQANLELAENNIN
;
A
#
# COMPACT_ATOMS: atom_id res chain seq x y z
N MET A 1 -54.68 6.31 -32.72
CA MET A 1 -54.06 5.13 -33.33
C MET A 1 -52.59 5.13 -32.86
N PHE A 2 -52.31 4.64 -31.64
CA PHE A 2 -50.97 4.63 -31.02
C PHE A 2 -50.38 3.23 -31.18
N ARG A 3 -49.23 3.15 -31.88
CA ARG A 3 -48.46 1.91 -32.03
C ARG A 3 -47.39 1.85 -30.96
N PHE A 4 -47.55 0.93 -30.00
CA PHE A 4 -46.50 0.58 -29.05
C PHE A 4 -45.40 -0.25 -29.74
N PHE A 5 -44.21 0.30 -29.83
CA PHE A 5 -43.01 -0.45 -30.22
C PHE A 5 -42.45 -1.12 -28.97
N SER A 6 -42.64 -2.42 -28.86
CA SER A 6 -42.01 -3.26 -27.83
C SER A 6 -40.56 -3.54 -28.27
N SER A 7 -39.60 -2.91 -27.59
CA SER A 7 -38.17 -3.15 -27.81
C SER A 7 -37.70 -4.29 -26.88
N SER A 8 -37.68 -5.51 -27.41
CA SER A 8 -37.09 -6.65 -26.69
C SER A 8 -35.56 -6.53 -26.68
N ALA A 9 -35.00 -6.18 -25.53
CA ALA A 9 -33.56 -6.21 -25.31
C ALA A 9 -33.09 -7.67 -25.12
N ILE A 10 -32.39 -8.20 -26.12
CA ILE A 10 -31.74 -9.52 -26.05
C ILE A 10 -30.45 -9.34 -25.24
N ILE A 11 -30.44 -9.82 -24.00
CA ILE A 11 -29.24 -9.91 -23.17
C ILE A 11 -28.46 -11.15 -23.65
N ILE A 12 -27.38 -10.92 -24.42
CA ILE A 12 -26.44 -11.98 -24.81
C ILE A 12 -25.49 -12.19 -23.63
N LEU A 13 -25.72 -13.26 -22.88
CA LEU A 13 -24.84 -13.72 -21.82
C LEU A 13 -23.61 -14.36 -22.46
N PHE A 14 -22.48 -13.61 -22.54
CA PHE A 14 -21.21 -14.16 -22.98
C PHE A 14 -20.66 -15.08 -21.87
N ALA A 15 -20.87 -16.37 -21.99
CA ALA A 15 -20.19 -17.38 -21.18
C ALA A 15 -18.74 -17.49 -21.69
N PHE A 16 -17.80 -16.80 -21.03
CA PHE A 16 -16.39 -17.04 -21.26
C PHE A 16 -16.02 -18.42 -20.69
N PRO A 17 -15.39 -19.31 -21.50
CA PRO A 17 -14.89 -20.57 -20.97
C PRO A 17 -13.76 -20.25 -19.96
N VAL A 18 -14.03 -20.47 -18.67
CA VAL A 18 -12.99 -20.47 -17.63
C VAL A 18 -12.17 -21.75 -17.86
N PHE A 19 -11.05 -21.61 -18.57
CA PHE A 19 -10.06 -22.68 -18.61
C PHE A 19 -9.44 -22.80 -17.21
N ALA A 20 -9.87 -23.80 -16.45
CA ALA A 20 -9.21 -24.20 -15.22
C ALA A 20 -7.83 -24.74 -15.58
N LYS A 21 -6.81 -23.87 -15.54
CA LYS A 21 -5.42 -24.28 -15.66
C LYS A 21 -5.09 -25.13 -14.44
N GLU A 22 -4.61 -26.36 -14.63
CA GLU A 22 -4.08 -27.16 -13.53
C GLU A 22 -2.99 -26.36 -12.81
N THR A 23 -3.33 -25.87 -11.63
CA THR A 23 -2.43 -25.10 -10.78
C THR A 23 -1.72 -26.09 -9.85
N ASN A 24 -0.40 -26.14 -9.93
CA ASN A 24 0.39 -26.86 -8.95
C ASN A 24 0.73 -25.95 -7.75
N LEU A 25 1.15 -26.54 -6.63
CA LEU A 25 1.50 -25.79 -5.43
C LEU A 25 2.54 -24.69 -5.70
N LYS A 26 3.54 -24.98 -6.53
CA LYS A 26 4.60 -24.01 -6.86
C LYS A 26 4.03 -22.77 -7.55
N SER A 27 3.20 -22.94 -8.58
CA SER A 27 2.59 -21.81 -9.27
C SER A 27 1.65 -21.00 -8.39
N THR A 28 0.95 -21.66 -7.44
CA THR A 28 0.11 -20.97 -6.45
C THR A 28 0.95 -20.11 -5.51
N LEU A 29 2.08 -20.62 -5.03
CA LEU A 29 2.98 -19.85 -4.16
C LEU A 29 3.65 -18.69 -4.89
N GLU A 30 4.10 -18.90 -6.13
CA GLU A 30 4.66 -17.82 -6.96
C GLU A 30 3.62 -16.71 -7.23
N ALA A 31 2.37 -17.09 -7.54
CA ALA A 31 1.28 -16.15 -7.74
C ALA A 31 0.96 -15.38 -6.45
N THR A 32 0.95 -16.07 -5.30
CA THR A 32 0.73 -15.44 -3.99
C THR A 32 1.84 -14.44 -3.68
N TYR A 33 3.10 -14.83 -3.85
CA TYR A 33 4.24 -13.96 -3.57
C TYR A 33 4.25 -12.68 -4.42
N ASN A 34 3.91 -12.82 -5.71
CA ASN A 34 3.98 -11.71 -6.66
C ASN A 34 2.74 -10.80 -6.64
N ASN A 35 1.56 -11.35 -6.35
CA ASN A 35 0.29 -10.64 -6.54
C ASN A 35 -0.47 -10.40 -5.23
N ASN A 36 0.06 -10.79 -4.08
CA ASN A 36 -0.63 -10.60 -2.80
C ASN A 36 -0.59 -9.12 -2.37
N PHE A 37 -1.76 -8.55 -2.16
CA PHE A 37 -1.91 -7.15 -1.75
C PHE A 37 -1.23 -6.85 -0.41
N LEU A 38 -1.28 -7.77 0.57
CA LEU A 38 -0.68 -7.56 1.88
C LEU A 38 0.86 -7.51 1.82
N ILE A 39 1.45 -8.35 0.98
CA ILE A 39 2.91 -8.32 0.73
C ILE A 39 3.28 -7.01 0.03
N ALA A 40 2.52 -6.59 -1.00
CA ALA A 40 2.73 -5.33 -1.68
C ALA A 40 2.60 -4.14 -0.72
N GLN A 41 1.57 -4.11 0.11
CA GLN A 41 1.37 -3.09 1.13
C GLN A 41 2.56 -2.99 2.10
N GLN A 42 3.12 -4.11 2.53
CA GLN A 42 4.26 -4.10 3.44
C GLN A 42 5.54 -3.60 2.75
N ARG A 43 5.72 -3.87 1.45
CA ARG A 43 6.81 -3.29 0.65
C ARG A 43 6.70 -1.77 0.57
N GLU A 44 5.50 -1.25 0.31
CA GLU A 44 5.25 0.21 0.29
C GLU A 44 5.50 0.87 1.66
N LYS A 45 5.18 0.17 2.76
CA LYS A 45 5.52 0.65 4.11
C LYS A 45 7.02 0.85 4.30
N ILE A 46 7.85 -0.08 3.82
CA ILE A 46 9.31 0.04 3.90
C ILE A 46 9.78 1.29 3.14
N LEU A 47 9.23 1.56 1.95
CA LEU A 47 9.55 2.77 1.18
C LEU A 47 9.18 4.03 1.98
N LYS A 48 7.98 4.06 2.57
CA LYS A 48 7.54 5.17 3.44
C LYS A 48 8.50 5.41 4.61
N TYR A 49 8.95 4.36 5.29
CA TYR A 49 9.88 4.50 6.42
C TYR A 49 11.30 4.87 5.98
N ASN A 50 11.75 4.46 4.79
CA ASN A 50 12.98 4.97 4.20
C ASN A 50 12.92 6.50 3.98
N GLU A 51 11.80 7.02 3.50
CA GLU A 51 11.61 8.47 3.36
C GLU A 51 11.59 9.18 4.73
N SER A 52 11.09 8.53 5.77
CA SER A 52 11.15 9.06 7.14
C SER A 52 12.60 9.28 7.61
N VAL A 53 13.55 8.40 7.23
CA VAL A 53 14.97 8.62 7.51
C VAL A 53 15.48 9.90 6.82
N THR A 54 15.09 10.10 5.54
CA THR A 54 15.44 11.30 4.79
C THR A 54 14.87 12.56 5.45
N GLN A 55 13.62 12.49 5.96
CA GLN A 55 12.98 13.59 6.69
C GLN A 55 13.77 13.93 7.98
N GLN A 56 14.20 12.93 8.76
CA GLN A 56 15.00 13.17 9.95
C GLN A 56 16.37 13.80 9.60
N LEU A 57 16.98 13.40 8.49
CA LEU A 57 18.22 14.00 8.01
C LEU A 57 18.03 15.45 7.56
N SER A 58 16.83 15.83 7.10
CA SER A 58 16.55 17.19 6.64
C SER A 58 16.60 18.23 7.75
N VAL A 59 16.40 17.85 9.01
CA VAL A 59 16.48 18.74 10.18
C VAL A 59 17.85 19.42 10.29
N LYS A 60 18.90 18.77 9.77
CA LYS A 60 20.27 19.32 9.75
C LYS A 60 20.55 20.22 8.54
N LYS A 61 19.60 20.32 7.60
CA LYS A 61 19.74 21.20 6.43
C LYS A 61 19.21 22.59 6.75
N PRO A 62 19.68 23.64 6.02
CA PRO A 62 19.09 24.96 6.14
C PRO A 62 17.60 24.94 5.76
N ASP A 63 16.77 25.55 6.58
CA ASP A 63 15.36 25.81 6.31
C ASP A 63 15.23 27.25 5.79
N LEU A 64 14.62 27.42 4.63
CA LEU A 64 14.33 28.71 4.01
C LEU A 64 12.82 28.93 3.99
N SER A 65 12.37 29.97 4.69
CA SER A 65 10.98 30.39 4.69
C SER A 65 10.84 31.83 4.17
N ALA A 66 9.80 32.04 3.35
CA ALA A 66 9.40 33.36 2.87
C ALA A 66 7.94 33.63 3.28
N ASN A 67 7.72 34.75 3.96
CA ASN A 67 6.39 35.18 4.40
C ASN A 67 6.07 36.53 3.78
N LEU A 68 4.92 36.61 3.12
CA LEU A 68 4.32 37.84 2.63
C LEU A 68 3.04 38.06 3.42
N SER A 69 2.88 39.25 4.01
CA SER A 69 1.65 39.60 4.71
C SER A 69 1.17 40.98 4.31
N GLN A 70 -0.14 41.11 4.17
CA GLN A 70 -0.83 42.37 3.95
C GLN A 70 -1.90 42.53 5.02
N ASN A 71 -1.80 43.56 5.82
CA ASN A 71 -2.77 43.87 6.85
C ASN A 71 -3.41 45.25 6.56
N LEU A 72 -4.72 45.32 6.63
CA LEU A 72 -5.45 46.59 6.61
C LEU A 72 -5.49 47.17 8.02
N ASP A 73 -4.98 48.38 8.19
CA ASP A 73 -5.13 49.13 9.42
C ASP A 73 -6.47 49.85 9.35
N GLU A 74 -7.45 49.32 10.08
CA GLU A 74 -8.84 49.86 10.10
C GLU A 74 -8.94 51.26 10.69
N SER A 75 -7.92 51.70 11.46
CA SER A 75 -7.92 53.01 12.10
C SER A 75 -7.61 54.16 11.12
N ASN A 76 -6.85 53.86 10.06
CA ASN A 76 -6.41 54.85 9.06
C ASN A 76 -6.65 54.43 7.60
N GLY A 77 -7.26 53.24 7.37
CA GLY A 77 -7.57 52.72 6.04
C GLY A 77 -6.38 52.40 5.18
N LYS A 78 -5.17 52.22 5.77
CA LYS A 78 -3.92 51.93 5.03
C LYS A 78 -3.57 50.43 5.05
N TYR A 79 -3.06 49.97 3.93
CA TYR A 79 -2.48 48.63 3.82
C TYR A 79 -1.02 48.65 4.26
N ASN A 80 -0.72 47.83 5.24
CA ASN A 80 0.65 47.53 5.65
C ASN A 80 1.08 46.24 4.99
N ASN A 81 2.09 46.32 4.13
CA ASN A 81 2.67 45.18 3.44
C ASN A 81 4.01 44.82 4.10
N SER A 82 4.23 43.58 4.40
CA SER A 82 5.51 43.09 4.86
C SER A 82 5.97 41.85 4.10
N ALA A 83 7.25 41.81 3.79
CA ALA A 83 7.91 40.66 3.18
C ALA A 83 9.09 40.27 4.08
N ASN A 84 9.15 39.02 4.45
CA ASN A 84 10.22 38.49 5.30
C ASN A 84 10.77 37.19 4.69
N ILE A 85 12.10 37.11 4.58
CA ILE A 85 12.81 35.88 4.21
C ILE A 85 13.67 35.47 5.41
N THR A 86 13.46 34.26 5.88
CA THR A 86 14.20 33.73 7.04
C THR A 86 14.94 32.45 6.64
N ILE A 87 16.22 32.42 6.96
CA ILE A 87 17.04 31.19 6.85
C ILE A 87 17.36 30.72 8.28
N LYS A 88 17.03 29.47 8.57
CA LYS A 88 17.36 28.83 9.87
C LYS A 88 18.20 27.61 9.62
N GLN A 89 19.24 27.43 10.40
CA GLN A 89 20.06 26.23 10.37
C GLN A 89 20.36 25.75 11.77
N LEU A 90 20.06 24.49 12.01
CA LEU A 90 20.46 23.82 13.26
C LEU A 90 21.95 23.54 13.22
N LEU A 91 22.71 24.11 14.14
CA LEU A 91 24.17 23.89 14.26
C LEU A 91 24.46 22.74 15.24
N TYR A 92 23.78 22.72 16.37
CA TYR A 92 23.96 21.70 17.41
C TYR A 92 22.70 21.56 18.27
N ASP A 93 22.34 20.33 18.62
CA ASP A 93 21.17 19.98 19.42
C ASP A 93 21.45 18.92 20.50
N GLY A 94 22.69 18.82 20.95
CA GLY A 94 23.06 17.80 21.92
C GLY A 94 23.01 16.36 21.42
N GLY A 95 22.94 16.14 20.08
CA GLY A 95 22.87 14.82 19.49
C GLY A 95 21.44 14.29 19.26
N GLN A 96 20.41 15.08 19.60
CA GLN A 96 19.01 14.68 19.45
C GLN A 96 18.69 14.26 18.00
N SER A 97 19.01 15.08 17.02
CA SER A 97 18.79 14.77 15.59
C SER A 97 19.50 13.50 15.15
N SER A 98 20.70 13.23 15.64
CA SER A 98 21.43 12.00 15.31
C SER A 98 20.72 10.77 15.84
N ASN A 99 20.26 10.81 17.08
CA ASN A 99 19.53 9.72 17.72
C ASN A 99 18.18 9.47 17.03
N LEU A 100 17.49 10.52 16.57
CA LEU A 100 16.23 10.39 15.80
C LEU A 100 16.47 9.75 14.43
N VAL A 101 17.57 10.08 13.75
CA VAL A 101 17.94 9.41 12.49
C VAL A 101 18.22 7.93 12.73
N ASP A 102 18.94 7.57 13.78
CA ASP A 102 19.23 6.17 14.08
C ASP A 102 17.97 5.40 14.51
N ALA A 103 17.09 6.01 15.30
CA ALA A 103 15.78 5.43 15.61
C ALA A 103 14.95 5.17 14.33
N ALA A 104 14.93 6.11 13.38
CA ALA A 104 14.26 5.93 12.09
C ALA A 104 14.86 4.77 11.28
N LYS A 105 16.21 4.63 11.26
CA LYS A 105 16.86 3.48 10.59
C LYS A 105 16.49 2.14 11.24
N TYR A 106 16.45 2.06 12.58
CA TYR A 106 16.00 0.84 13.26
C TYR A 106 14.54 0.52 12.96
N THR A 107 13.69 1.54 12.80
CA THR A 107 12.31 1.33 12.36
C THR A 107 12.25 0.71 10.96
N VAL A 108 13.09 1.15 10.02
CA VAL A 108 13.19 0.53 8.69
C VAL A 108 13.60 -0.93 8.78
N LEU A 109 14.58 -1.26 9.65
CA LEU A 109 14.99 -2.65 9.85
C LEU A 109 13.84 -3.51 10.41
N ALA A 110 13.11 -3.00 11.41
CA ALA A 110 11.94 -3.68 11.95
C ALA A 110 10.84 -3.91 10.88
N GLU A 111 10.59 -2.93 10.00
CA GLU A 111 9.61 -3.10 8.91
C GLU A 111 10.07 -4.13 7.85
N ARG A 112 11.36 -4.33 7.65
CA ARG A 112 11.88 -5.41 6.79
C ARG A 112 11.61 -6.79 7.40
N GLU A 113 11.79 -6.94 8.71
CA GLU A 113 11.45 -8.19 9.40
C GLU A 113 9.93 -8.46 9.35
N LEU A 114 9.11 -7.41 9.46
CA LEU A 114 7.66 -7.53 9.29
C LEU A 114 7.26 -7.92 7.86
N LEU A 115 8.03 -7.54 6.83
CA LEU A 115 7.83 -8.01 5.47
C LEU A 115 8.07 -9.54 5.38
N ILE A 116 9.18 -10.03 5.93
CA ILE A 116 9.48 -11.47 5.96
C ILE A 116 8.34 -12.23 6.65
N LYS A 117 7.87 -11.71 7.80
CA LYS A 117 6.72 -12.28 8.50
C LYS A 117 5.46 -12.29 7.62
N ALA A 118 5.13 -11.19 6.96
CA ALA A 118 3.96 -11.10 6.08
C ALA A 118 4.07 -12.08 4.89
N GLU A 119 5.25 -12.25 4.31
CA GLU A 119 5.50 -13.23 3.25
C GLU A 119 5.27 -14.66 3.76
N GLN A 120 5.84 -15.02 4.92
CA GLN A 120 5.65 -16.35 5.53
C GLN A 120 4.19 -16.63 5.86
N ASP A 121 3.48 -15.69 6.51
CA ASP A 121 2.08 -15.85 6.91
C ASP A 121 1.17 -16.04 5.68
N ASN A 122 1.39 -15.27 4.61
CA ASN A 122 0.57 -15.37 3.41
C ASN A 122 0.89 -16.62 2.57
N LEU A 123 2.16 -17.03 2.50
CA LEU A 123 2.54 -18.28 1.83
C LEU A 123 2.00 -19.50 2.60
N LEU A 124 2.07 -19.51 3.93
CA LEU A 124 1.48 -20.58 4.75
C LEU A 124 -0.03 -20.68 4.53
N LYS A 125 -0.73 -19.54 4.52
CA LYS A 125 -2.17 -19.50 4.21
C LYS A 125 -2.48 -20.05 2.81
N ALA A 126 -1.67 -19.72 1.81
CA ALA A 126 -1.83 -20.24 0.45
C ALA A 126 -1.65 -21.76 0.41
N ILE A 127 -0.66 -22.31 1.15
CA ILE A 127 -0.45 -23.75 1.28
C ILE A 127 -1.68 -24.41 1.90
N THR A 128 -2.19 -23.88 3.01
CA THR A 128 -3.36 -24.43 3.70
C THR A 128 -4.57 -24.49 2.77
N VAL A 129 -4.90 -23.38 2.12
CA VAL A 129 -6.03 -23.33 1.17
C VAL A 129 -5.84 -24.28 -0.02
N TYR A 130 -4.62 -24.41 -0.53
CA TYR A 130 -4.31 -25.36 -1.60
C TYR A 130 -4.53 -26.82 -1.14
N MET A 131 -4.09 -27.17 0.05
CA MET A 131 -4.28 -28.52 0.61
C MET A 131 -5.74 -28.82 0.89
N ASP A 132 -6.51 -27.85 1.42
CA ASP A 132 -7.95 -27.99 1.63
C ASP A 132 -8.68 -28.24 0.30
N LEU A 133 -8.29 -27.53 -0.76
CA LEU A 133 -8.83 -27.76 -2.11
C LEU A 133 -8.52 -29.17 -2.61
N ARG A 134 -7.28 -29.63 -2.45
CA ARG A 134 -6.88 -30.99 -2.84
C ARG A 134 -7.65 -32.07 -2.05
N GLN A 135 -7.86 -31.85 -0.77
CA GLN A 135 -8.67 -32.74 0.06
C GLN A 135 -10.12 -32.80 -0.41
N ALA A 136 -10.72 -31.63 -0.72
CA ALA A 136 -12.08 -31.57 -1.22
C ALA A 136 -12.24 -32.29 -2.59
N GLN A 137 -11.25 -32.13 -3.48
CA GLN A 137 -11.22 -32.85 -4.77
C GLN A 137 -11.13 -34.36 -4.59
N ALA A 138 -10.26 -34.84 -3.69
CA ALA A 138 -10.15 -36.27 -3.41
C ALA A 138 -11.43 -36.85 -2.80
N ASN A 139 -12.08 -36.11 -1.90
CA ASN A 139 -13.36 -36.51 -1.34
C ASN A 139 -14.48 -36.60 -2.40
N LEU A 140 -14.51 -35.66 -3.35
CA LEU A 140 -15.44 -35.70 -4.47
C LEU A 140 -15.22 -36.92 -5.34
N GLU A 141 -13.99 -37.21 -5.72
CA GLU A 141 -13.62 -38.39 -6.52
C GLU A 141 -14.04 -39.70 -5.83
N LEU A 142 -13.81 -39.78 -4.52
CA LEU A 142 -14.25 -40.94 -3.72
C LEU A 142 -15.78 -41.08 -3.69
N ALA A 143 -16.50 -39.96 -3.57
CA ALA A 143 -17.97 -39.97 -3.59
C ALA A 143 -18.52 -40.42 -4.96
N GLU A 144 -17.93 -39.93 -6.04
CA GLU A 144 -18.30 -40.31 -7.41
C GLU A 144 -18.05 -41.81 -7.66
N ASN A 145 -16.91 -42.35 -7.19
CA ASN A 145 -16.58 -43.77 -7.32
C ASN A 145 -17.49 -44.68 -6.49
N ASN A 146 -18.10 -44.16 -5.41
CA ASN A 146 -19.04 -44.95 -4.57
C ASN A 146 -20.49 -44.98 -5.12
N ILE A 147 -20.81 -44.15 -6.10
CA ILE A 147 -22.15 -44.09 -6.73
C ILE A 147 -22.24 -44.98 -7.98
N ASN A 148 -21.09 -45.33 -8.57
CA ASN A 148 -20.98 -46.24 -9.74
C ASN A 148 -20.75 -47.69 -9.30
#